data_598ff845f0fd08f67384ae2435b94510
#
_entry.id   598ff845f0fd08f67384ae2435b94510
#
_cell.length_a   1.000
_cell.length_b   1.000
_cell.length_c   1.000
_cell.angle_alpha   90.00
_cell.angle_beta   90.00
_cell.angle_gamma   90.00
#
_symmetry.space_group_name_H-M   'P 1'
#
loop_
_entity.id
_entity.type
_entity.pdbx_description
1 polymer ?
#
loop_
_entity_poly.entity_id
_entity_poly.type
_entity_poly.pdbx_seq_one_letter_code
_entity_poly.pdbx_strand_id
1 'polypeptide(L)'
;MQVKVREFIDVQRPAREEFYSLIERFGELNANEQKEALAELIKKDPDFLDPYLLLFEILDAEGRGDEATKLLDEAYNRALKLVLNDQGNWPDVLEWGWIENRHIIRTFLTKAVDLWLEEKSEEALEILRNLFRSNPNDNPGTRFYILAIRKGMTPREFFTTFDREGFFDSSIEEWFQSHFMEFPEEFEWWIERLKGLGE
;
A
#
# COMPACT_ATOMS: atom_id res chain seq x y z
N MET A 1 4.98 -33.56 0.62
CA MET A 1 5.96 -32.49 0.97
C MET A 1 5.15 -31.32 1.49
N GLN A 2 5.34 -30.90 2.75
CA GLN A 2 4.76 -29.64 3.20
C GLN A 2 5.43 -28.50 2.42
N VAL A 3 4.66 -27.71 1.69
CA VAL A 3 5.14 -26.48 1.09
C VAL A 3 5.55 -25.56 2.24
N LYS A 4 6.82 -25.16 2.28
CA LYS A 4 7.33 -24.26 3.33
C LYS A 4 6.80 -22.87 3.03
N VAL A 5 5.84 -22.40 3.83
CA VAL A 5 5.31 -21.03 3.76
C VAL A 5 6.42 -20.04 4.06
N ARG A 6 6.61 -19.05 3.19
CA ARG A 6 7.57 -17.95 3.36
C ARG A 6 6.86 -16.72 3.91
N GLU A 7 7.02 -16.47 5.19
CA GLU A 7 6.62 -15.23 5.84
C GLU A 7 7.74 -14.20 5.73
N PHE A 8 7.39 -12.94 5.45
CA PHE A 8 8.30 -11.81 5.50
C PHE A 8 7.93 -10.90 6.67
N ILE A 9 8.92 -10.57 7.48
CA ILE A 9 8.84 -9.56 8.54
C ILE A 9 10.07 -8.68 8.38
N ASP A 10 9.85 -7.36 8.23
CA ASP A 10 10.96 -6.43 8.12
C ASP A 10 11.67 -6.25 9.47
N VAL A 11 12.89 -5.75 9.41
CA VAL A 11 13.66 -5.41 10.61
C VAL A 11 13.15 -4.12 11.23
N GLN A 12 13.46 -3.89 12.50
CA GLN A 12 13.24 -2.59 13.11
C GLN A 12 14.11 -1.54 12.42
N ARG A 13 13.46 -0.51 11.84
CA ARG A 13 14.13 0.54 11.07
C ARG A 13 14.63 1.67 11.97
N PRO A 14 15.92 2.06 11.90
CA PRO A 14 16.50 3.11 12.74
C PRO A 14 15.82 4.48 12.61
N ALA A 15 15.33 4.82 11.39
CA ALA A 15 14.69 6.11 11.15
C ALA A 15 13.23 6.16 11.60
N ARG A 16 12.63 5.05 12.02
CA ARG A 16 11.21 4.97 12.32
C ARG A 16 10.78 5.85 13.49
N GLU A 17 11.47 5.77 14.61
CA GLU A 17 11.14 6.58 15.80
C GLU A 17 11.27 8.08 15.51
N GLU A 18 12.31 8.48 14.80
CA GLU A 18 12.50 9.87 14.39
C GLU A 18 11.40 10.35 13.44
N PHE A 19 10.99 9.50 12.51
CA PHE A 19 9.89 9.83 11.59
C PHE A 19 8.60 10.11 12.37
N TYR A 20 8.19 9.22 13.28
CA TYR A 20 6.98 9.45 14.05
C TYR A 20 7.09 10.65 14.98
N SER A 21 8.25 10.91 15.59
CA SER A 21 8.50 12.15 16.34
C SER A 21 8.47 13.40 15.45
N LEU A 22 8.89 13.29 14.18
CA LEU A 22 8.75 14.36 13.20
C LEU A 22 7.27 14.63 12.89
N ILE A 23 6.46 13.59 12.68
CA ILE A 23 5.03 13.71 12.37
C ILE A 23 4.28 14.46 13.47
N GLU A 24 4.59 14.21 14.75
CA GLU A 24 3.94 14.89 15.89
C GLU A 24 4.08 16.43 15.82
N ARG A 25 5.18 16.94 15.27
CA ARG A 25 5.46 18.38 15.12
C ARG A 25 5.43 18.89 13.68
N PHE A 26 4.98 18.06 12.75
CA PHE A 26 5.09 18.34 11.32
C PHE A 26 4.38 19.64 10.91
N GLY A 27 3.24 19.93 11.53
CA GLY A 27 2.48 21.17 11.30
C GLY A 27 3.15 22.45 11.83
N GLU A 28 4.21 22.35 12.64
CA GLU A 28 4.99 23.49 13.12
C GLU A 28 6.09 23.91 12.13
N LEU A 29 6.42 23.05 11.18
CA LEU A 29 7.46 23.24 10.18
C LEU A 29 6.90 23.90 8.92
N ASN A 30 7.70 24.77 8.30
CA ASN A 30 7.37 25.24 6.97
C ASN A 30 7.65 24.18 5.90
N ALA A 31 7.09 24.35 4.68
CA ALA A 31 7.18 23.36 3.61
C ALA A 31 8.61 22.95 3.21
N ASN A 32 9.58 23.85 3.32
CA ASN A 32 10.99 23.51 3.02
C ASN A 32 11.60 22.67 4.14
N GLU A 33 11.38 23.06 5.39
CA GLU A 33 11.83 22.32 6.57
C GLU A 33 11.24 20.89 6.58
N GLN A 34 9.97 20.75 6.22
CA GLN A 34 9.31 19.43 6.08
C GLN A 34 10.04 18.56 5.06
N LYS A 35 10.29 19.08 3.86
CA LYS A 35 10.99 18.34 2.80
C LYS A 35 12.42 17.99 3.17
N GLU A 36 13.16 18.92 3.78
CA GLU A 36 14.54 18.69 4.22
C GLU A 36 14.59 17.60 5.30
N ALA A 37 13.71 17.66 6.29
CA ALA A 37 13.64 16.64 7.35
C ALA A 37 13.33 15.23 6.80
N LEU A 38 12.38 15.13 5.85
CA LEU A 38 12.07 13.86 5.20
C LEU A 38 13.24 13.35 4.35
N ALA A 39 13.92 14.22 3.60
CA ALA A 39 15.10 13.86 2.81
C ALA A 39 16.26 13.34 3.69
N GLU A 40 16.47 13.91 4.87
CA GLU A 40 17.49 13.43 5.81
C GLU A 40 17.13 12.05 6.39
N LEU A 41 15.82 11.78 6.66
CA LEU A 41 15.38 10.45 7.09
C LEU A 41 15.57 9.41 5.99
N ILE A 42 15.25 9.74 4.74
CA ILE A 42 15.50 8.90 3.56
C ILE A 42 16.98 8.56 3.44
N LYS A 43 17.86 9.55 3.59
CA LYS A 43 19.31 9.36 3.52
C LYS A 43 19.85 8.50 4.67
N LYS A 44 19.27 8.66 5.87
CA LYS A 44 19.65 7.92 7.07
C LYS A 44 19.27 6.44 6.99
N ASP A 45 18.08 6.14 6.49
CA ASP A 45 17.56 4.78 6.35
C ASP A 45 16.76 4.68 5.05
N PRO A 46 17.45 4.42 3.92
CA PRO A 46 16.80 4.40 2.61
C PRO A 46 15.75 3.30 2.43
N ASP A 47 15.75 2.29 3.29
CA ASP A 47 14.81 1.19 3.22
C ASP A 47 13.62 1.34 4.18
N PHE A 48 13.56 2.44 4.95
CA PHE A 48 12.36 2.86 5.66
C PHE A 48 11.52 3.78 4.76
N LEU A 49 10.37 3.31 4.31
CA LEU A 49 9.69 3.89 3.15
C LEU A 49 8.64 4.97 3.47
N ASP A 50 8.17 5.10 4.71
CA ASP A 50 7.18 6.12 5.07
C ASP A 50 7.62 7.57 4.75
N PRO A 51 8.90 7.96 4.93
CA PRO A 51 9.34 9.30 4.53
C PRO A 51 9.21 9.58 3.03
N TYR A 52 9.42 8.55 2.17
CA TYR A 52 9.21 8.71 0.72
C TYR A 52 7.75 8.99 0.38
N LEU A 53 6.82 8.28 1.03
CA LEU A 53 5.40 8.43 0.76
C LEU A 53 4.91 9.84 1.14
N LEU A 54 5.32 10.33 2.30
CA LEU A 54 4.94 11.68 2.72
C LEU A 54 5.58 12.76 1.85
N LEU A 55 6.84 12.57 1.44
CA LEU A 55 7.51 13.51 0.52
C LEU A 55 6.88 13.46 -0.88
N PHE A 56 6.45 12.28 -1.35
CA PHE A 56 5.67 12.11 -2.58
C PHE A 56 4.38 12.95 -2.53
N GLU A 57 3.59 12.84 -1.46
CA GLU A 57 2.35 13.61 -1.29
C GLU A 57 2.59 15.12 -1.32
N ILE A 58 3.67 15.60 -0.68
CA ILE A 58 4.03 17.02 -0.69
C ILE A 58 4.41 17.49 -2.10
N LEU A 59 5.24 16.72 -2.82
CA LEU A 59 5.68 17.07 -4.16
C LEU A 59 4.52 17.06 -5.15
N ASP A 60 3.62 16.10 -5.05
CA ASP A 60 2.42 16.02 -5.88
C ASP A 60 1.49 17.23 -5.63
N ALA A 61 1.24 17.56 -4.38
CA ALA A 61 0.45 18.75 -4.00
C ALA A 61 1.09 20.07 -4.46
N GLU A 62 2.42 20.15 -4.59
CA GLU A 62 3.15 21.28 -5.17
C GLU A 62 3.08 21.31 -6.71
N GLY A 63 2.46 20.31 -7.36
CA GLY A 63 2.41 20.19 -8.83
C GLY A 63 3.73 19.71 -9.45
N ARG A 64 4.61 19.10 -8.66
CA ARG A 64 5.92 18.53 -9.07
C ARG A 64 5.79 17.04 -9.41
N GLY A 65 4.79 16.68 -10.20
CA GLY A 65 4.42 15.30 -10.48
C GLY A 65 5.57 14.42 -10.98
N ASP A 66 6.44 14.91 -11.89
CA ASP A 66 7.59 14.15 -12.38
C ASP A 66 8.59 13.76 -11.28
N GLU A 67 8.76 14.62 -10.28
CA GLU A 67 9.65 14.36 -9.14
C GLU A 67 8.97 13.44 -8.13
N ALA A 68 7.69 13.64 -7.89
CA ALA A 68 6.87 12.79 -7.05
C ALA A 68 6.86 11.34 -7.58
N THR A 69 6.55 11.14 -8.85
CA THR A 69 6.54 9.80 -9.48
C THR A 69 7.90 9.10 -9.37
N LYS A 70 9.01 9.80 -9.64
CA LYS A 70 10.36 9.21 -9.50
C LYS A 70 10.67 8.78 -8.07
N LEU A 71 10.24 9.57 -7.09
CA LEU A 71 10.42 9.26 -5.67
C LEU A 71 9.60 8.03 -5.26
N LEU A 72 8.35 7.95 -5.70
CA LEU A 72 7.48 6.80 -5.45
C LEU A 72 8.02 5.54 -6.14
N ASP A 73 8.55 5.65 -7.37
CA ASP A 73 9.19 4.55 -8.08
C ASP A 73 10.43 4.05 -7.34
N GLU A 74 11.22 4.95 -6.74
CA GLU A 74 12.35 4.56 -5.91
C GLU A 74 11.88 3.78 -4.68
N ALA A 75 10.87 4.29 -3.96
CA ALA A 75 10.30 3.61 -2.80
C ALA A 75 9.74 2.23 -3.17
N TYR A 76 9.00 2.14 -4.26
CA TYR A 76 8.44 0.88 -4.77
C TYR A 76 9.53 -0.14 -5.12
N ASN A 77 10.58 0.30 -5.83
CA ASN A 77 11.70 -0.59 -6.17
C ASN A 77 12.45 -1.08 -4.92
N ARG A 78 12.55 -0.26 -3.87
CA ARG A 78 13.10 -0.67 -2.57
C ARG A 78 12.19 -1.68 -1.88
N ALA A 79 10.88 -1.42 -1.85
CA ALA A 79 9.90 -2.37 -1.32
C ALA A 79 10.01 -3.75 -1.98
N LEU A 80 10.11 -3.79 -3.31
CA LEU A 80 10.31 -5.04 -4.06
C LEU A 80 11.62 -5.75 -3.66
N LYS A 81 12.73 -5.02 -3.55
CA LYS A 81 14.02 -5.59 -3.13
C LYS A 81 13.98 -6.18 -1.72
N LEU A 82 13.18 -5.59 -0.83
CA LEU A 82 13.01 -6.10 0.53
C LEU A 82 12.22 -7.42 0.53
N VAL A 83 11.11 -7.49 -0.17
CA VAL A 83 10.16 -8.60 -0.02
C VAL A 83 10.41 -9.76 -0.98
N LEU A 84 10.92 -9.51 -2.18
CA LEU A 84 11.15 -10.56 -3.17
C LEU A 84 12.33 -11.45 -2.75
N ASN A 85 12.20 -12.74 -3.01
CA ASN A 85 13.33 -13.67 -2.89
C ASN A 85 14.25 -13.60 -4.11
N ASP A 86 15.36 -14.33 -4.09
CA ASP A 86 16.35 -14.40 -5.18
C ASP A 86 15.76 -14.84 -6.53
N GLN A 87 14.59 -15.47 -6.52
CA GLN A 87 13.86 -15.91 -7.71
C GLN A 87 12.81 -14.90 -8.18
N GLY A 88 12.68 -13.75 -7.50
CA GLY A 88 11.69 -12.73 -7.79
C GLY A 88 10.27 -13.03 -7.30
N ASN A 89 10.09 -14.00 -6.41
CA ASN A 89 8.77 -14.37 -5.89
C ASN A 89 8.41 -13.53 -4.67
N TRP A 90 7.13 -13.15 -4.60
CA TRP A 90 6.52 -12.53 -3.43
C TRP A 90 6.50 -13.50 -2.23
N PRO A 91 6.47 -12.99 -0.97
CA PRO A 91 6.22 -13.82 0.19
C PRO A 91 4.80 -14.40 0.17
N ASP A 92 4.63 -15.57 0.73
CA ASP A 92 3.30 -16.16 0.95
C ASP A 92 2.53 -15.37 2.02
N VAL A 93 3.27 -14.75 2.95
CA VAL A 93 2.72 -13.98 4.08
C VAL A 93 3.50 -12.67 4.26
N LEU A 94 2.77 -11.54 4.18
CA LEU A 94 3.23 -10.17 4.43
C LEU A 94 2.16 -9.46 5.28
N GLU A 95 2.12 -9.79 6.57
CA GLU A 95 1.02 -9.35 7.45
C GLU A 95 1.14 -7.89 7.85
N TRP A 96 0.02 -7.16 7.79
CA TRP A 96 -0.13 -5.82 8.35
C TRP A 96 0.02 -5.79 9.87
N GLY A 97 -0.27 -6.90 10.54
CA GLY A 97 -0.13 -7.05 11.98
C GLY A 97 1.28 -6.76 12.48
N TRP A 98 2.30 -7.09 11.68
CA TRP A 98 3.68 -6.68 11.93
C TRP A 98 3.86 -5.21 11.60
N ILE A 99 4.10 -4.41 12.63
CA ILE A 99 4.23 -2.96 12.50
C ILE A 99 5.44 -2.58 11.61
N GLU A 100 6.43 -3.45 11.53
CA GLU A 100 7.61 -3.35 10.69
C GLU A 100 7.27 -3.44 9.19
N ASN A 101 6.22 -4.19 8.83
CA ASN A 101 5.81 -4.36 7.44
C ASN A 101 4.98 -3.20 6.89
N ARG A 102 4.40 -2.35 7.75
CA ARG A 102 3.38 -1.37 7.34
C ARG A 102 3.86 -0.36 6.32
N HIS A 103 5.11 0.13 6.44
CA HIS A 103 5.67 1.07 5.47
C HIS A 103 5.80 0.44 4.07
N ILE A 104 6.11 -0.86 4.00
CA ILE A 104 6.21 -1.61 2.75
C ILE A 104 4.82 -1.80 2.13
N ILE A 105 3.85 -2.23 2.93
CA ILE A 105 2.46 -2.45 2.49
C ILE A 105 1.85 -1.14 1.98
N ARG A 106 2.05 -0.02 2.71
CA ARG A 106 1.63 1.31 2.27
C ARG A 106 2.26 1.69 0.94
N THR A 107 3.55 1.43 0.75
CA THR A 107 4.25 1.74 -0.50
C THR A 107 3.64 0.99 -1.68
N PHE A 108 3.35 -0.30 -1.55
CA PHE A 108 2.69 -1.06 -2.60
C PHE A 108 1.30 -0.52 -2.90
N LEU A 109 0.53 -0.20 -1.87
CA LEU A 109 -0.82 0.35 -2.04
C LEU A 109 -0.79 1.72 -2.72
N THR A 110 0.08 2.63 -2.27
CA THR A 110 0.25 3.96 -2.87
C THR A 110 0.65 3.85 -4.34
N LYS A 111 1.62 2.95 -4.67
CA LYS A 111 2.02 2.74 -6.07
C LYS A 111 0.90 2.18 -6.93
N ALA A 112 0.10 1.27 -6.40
CA ALA A 112 -1.04 0.74 -7.14
C ALA A 112 -2.10 1.82 -7.40
N VAL A 113 -2.37 2.70 -6.43
CA VAL A 113 -3.30 3.83 -6.61
C VAL A 113 -2.76 4.83 -7.62
N ASP A 114 -1.46 5.16 -7.56
CA ASP A 114 -0.79 6.03 -8.53
C ASP A 114 -0.90 5.49 -9.96
N LEU A 115 -0.64 4.21 -10.17
CA LEU A 115 -0.83 3.55 -11.48
C LEU A 115 -2.30 3.59 -11.94
N TRP A 116 -3.24 3.42 -11.03
CA TRP A 116 -4.66 3.52 -11.36
C TRP A 116 -5.06 4.95 -11.76
N LEU A 117 -4.50 5.98 -11.09
CA LEU A 117 -4.65 7.40 -11.49
C LEU A 117 -4.07 7.68 -12.89
N GLU A 118 -2.99 6.99 -13.25
CA GLU A 118 -2.38 7.05 -14.60
C GLU A 118 -3.09 6.17 -15.65
N GLU A 119 -4.27 5.63 -15.34
CA GLU A 119 -5.05 4.72 -16.21
C GLU A 119 -4.34 3.37 -16.51
N LYS A 120 -3.32 3.00 -15.75
CA LYS A 120 -2.58 1.73 -15.85
C LYS A 120 -3.21 0.65 -14.95
N SER A 121 -4.50 0.40 -15.16
CA SER A 121 -5.31 -0.46 -14.28
C SER A 121 -4.80 -1.88 -14.13
N GLU A 122 -4.26 -2.51 -15.19
CA GLU A 122 -3.73 -3.87 -15.10
C GLU A 122 -2.45 -3.95 -14.26
N GLU A 123 -1.56 -2.96 -14.37
CA GLU A 123 -0.35 -2.88 -13.54
C GLU A 123 -0.74 -2.65 -12.06
N ALA A 124 -1.72 -1.79 -11.80
CA ALA A 124 -2.28 -1.59 -10.46
C ALA A 124 -2.86 -2.90 -9.89
N LEU A 125 -3.66 -3.63 -10.68
CA LEU A 125 -4.24 -4.91 -10.29
C LEU A 125 -3.18 -5.97 -9.97
N GLU A 126 -2.06 -6.01 -10.69
CA GLU A 126 -0.97 -6.95 -10.42
C GLU A 126 -0.40 -6.74 -9.02
N ILE A 127 -0.09 -5.49 -8.64
CA ILE A 127 0.39 -5.15 -7.30
C ILE A 127 -0.66 -5.49 -6.24
N LEU A 128 -1.90 -5.08 -6.44
CA LEU A 128 -2.99 -5.30 -5.50
C LEU A 128 -3.27 -6.80 -5.27
N ARG A 129 -3.27 -7.60 -6.33
CA ARG A 129 -3.45 -9.07 -6.25
C ARG A 129 -2.35 -9.73 -5.43
N ASN A 130 -1.10 -9.34 -5.65
CA ASN A 130 0.04 -9.85 -4.88
C ASN A 130 -0.07 -9.46 -3.40
N LEU A 131 -0.39 -8.19 -3.14
CA LEU A 131 -0.57 -7.68 -1.78
C LEU A 131 -1.74 -8.39 -1.07
N PHE A 132 -2.88 -8.56 -1.73
CA PHE A 132 -4.05 -9.22 -1.17
C PHE A 132 -3.79 -10.69 -0.85
N ARG A 133 -3.08 -11.40 -1.73
CA ARG A 133 -2.72 -12.82 -1.50
C ARG A 133 -1.76 -13.01 -0.34
N SER A 134 -0.80 -12.11 -0.17
CA SER A 134 0.17 -12.19 0.92
C SER A 134 -0.34 -11.58 2.25
N ASN A 135 -1.41 -10.79 2.22
CA ASN A 135 -2.05 -10.21 3.41
C ASN A 135 -3.58 -10.49 3.41
N PRO A 136 -4.00 -11.74 3.59
CA PRO A 136 -5.40 -12.13 3.42
C PRO A 136 -6.34 -11.63 4.52
N ASN A 137 -5.83 -11.11 5.64
CA ASN A 137 -6.62 -10.38 6.64
C ASN A 137 -7.09 -9.01 6.12
N ASP A 138 -6.43 -8.55 5.05
CA ASP A 138 -6.80 -7.35 4.27
C ASP A 138 -7.11 -6.09 5.09
N ASN A 139 -6.32 -5.84 6.13
CA ASN A 139 -6.45 -4.62 6.93
C ASN A 139 -6.37 -3.33 6.10
N PRO A 140 -5.54 -3.24 5.02
CA PRO A 140 -5.51 -2.07 4.14
C PRO A 140 -6.73 -1.91 3.24
N GLY A 141 -7.61 -2.90 3.15
CA GLY A 141 -8.78 -2.88 2.28
C GLY A 141 -8.46 -3.05 0.80
N THR A 142 -7.41 -3.80 0.49
CA THR A 142 -6.92 -4.05 -0.89
C THR A 142 -8.01 -4.62 -1.80
N ARG A 143 -8.91 -5.45 -1.25
CA ARG A 143 -10.06 -6.01 -1.97
C ARG A 143 -10.99 -4.96 -2.57
N PHE A 144 -11.14 -3.82 -1.90
CA PHE A 144 -12.02 -2.75 -2.37
C PHE A 144 -11.46 -2.08 -3.63
N TYR A 145 -10.14 -1.85 -3.69
CA TYR A 145 -9.48 -1.31 -4.87
C TYR A 145 -9.56 -2.28 -6.05
N ILE A 146 -9.30 -3.59 -5.79
CA ILE A 146 -9.44 -4.62 -6.84
C ILE A 146 -10.86 -4.60 -7.41
N LEU A 147 -11.89 -4.63 -6.55
CA LEU A 147 -13.27 -4.61 -7.00
C LEU A 147 -13.61 -3.33 -7.75
N ALA A 148 -13.16 -2.17 -7.29
CA ALA A 148 -13.42 -0.89 -7.94
C ALA A 148 -12.83 -0.85 -9.37
N ILE A 149 -11.57 -1.27 -9.53
CA ILE A 149 -10.92 -1.35 -10.85
C ILE A 149 -11.66 -2.34 -11.75
N ARG A 150 -12.02 -3.51 -11.25
CA ARG A 150 -12.76 -4.54 -12.00
C ARG A 150 -14.17 -4.08 -12.41
N LYS A 151 -14.82 -3.26 -11.61
CA LYS A 151 -16.10 -2.60 -11.93
C LYS A 151 -15.95 -1.44 -12.91
N GLY A 152 -14.71 -1.08 -13.30
CA GLY A 152 -14.45 0.04 -14.20
C GLY A 152 -14.66 1.41 -13.57
N MET A 153 -14.62 1.49 -12.24
CA MET A 153 -14.65 2.78 -11.54
C MET A 153 -13.35 3.54 -11.80
N THR A 154 -13.46 4.85 -11.92
CA THR A 154 -12.28 5.73 -11.87
C THR A 154 -11.84 5.94 -10.41
N PRO A 155 -10.55 6.26 -10.16
CA PRO A 155 -10.09 6.61 -8.81
C PRO A 155 -10.94 7.71 -8.17
N ARG A 156 -11.28 8.74 -8.96
CA ARG A 156 -12.09 9.86 -8.50
C ARG A 156 -13.47 9.41 -8.01
N GLU A 157 -14.16 8.55 -8.77
CA GLU A 157 -15.46 8.01 -8.37
C GLU A 157 -15.33 7.21 -7.08
N PHE A 158 -14.33 6.36 -6.98
CA PHE A 158 -14.09 5.53 -5.81
C PHE A 158 -13.86 6.36 -4.55
N PHE A 159 -12.89 7.27 -4.58
CA PHE A 159 -12.57 8.11 -3.42
C PHE A 159 -13.73 9.07 -3.07
N THR A 160 -14.42 9.66 -4.05
CA THR A 160 -15.57 10.51 -3.79
C THR A 160 -16.71 9.74 -3.12
N THR A 161 -16.87 8.46 -3.47
CA THR A 161 -17.95 7.62 -2.92
C THR A 161 -17.63 7.10 -1.52
N PHE A 162 -16.40 6.65 -1.29
CA PHE A 162 -16.07 5.84 -0.12
C PHE A 162 -15.06 6.47 0.85
N ASP A 163 -14.29 7.48 0.45
CA ASP A 163 -13.34 8.14 1.35
C ASP A 163 -14.03 9.20 2.21
N ARG A 164 -13.75 9.19 3.49
CA ARG A 164 -14.16 10.19 4.47
C ARG A 164 -12.92 10.59 5.28
N GLU A 165 -12.21 11.61 4.79
CA GLU A 165 -11.03 12.17 5.46
C GLU A 165 -9.93 11.12 5.74
N GLY A 166 -9.67 10.25 4.76
CA GLY A 166 -8.64 9.22 4.84
C GLY A 166 -9.10 7.88 5.44
N PHE A 167 -10.39 7.73 5.71
CA PHE A 167 -10.99 6.48 6.15
C PHE A 167 -12.12 6.05 5.20
N PHE A 168 -12.25 4.76 5.00
CA PHE A 168 -13.38 4.27 4.23
C PHE A 168 -14.70 4.37 5.02
N ASP A 169 -15.72 4.87 4.33
CA ASP A 169 -17.09 4.82 4.81
C ASP A 169 -17.56 3.36 4.98
N SER A 170 -18.35 3.08 6.03
CA SER A 170 -18.84 1.73 6.28
C SER A 170 -19.68 1.14 5.14
N SER A 171 -20.26 1.98 4.29
CA SER A 171 -20.98 1.57 3.08
C SER A 171 -20.13 0.81 2.07
N ILE A 172 -18.80 0.95 2.11
CA ILE A 172 -17.89 0.23 1.22
C ILE A 172 -17.97 -1.29 1.43
N GLU A 173 -18.19 -1.73 2.67
CA GLU A 173 -18.35 -3.15 2.98
C GLU A 173 -19.65 -3.72 2.39
N GLU A 174 -20.77 -3.00 2.51
CA GLU A 174 -22.05 -3.39 1.91
C GLU A 174 -21.95 -3.41 0.38
N TRP A 175 -21.26 -2.42 -0.20
CA TRP A 175 -20.99 -2.38 -1.63
C TRP A 175 -20.15 -3.56 -2.08
N PHE A 176 -19.09 -3.91 -1.34
CA PHE A 176 -18.26 -5.06 -1.65
C PHE A 176 -19.07 -6.35 -1.60
N GLN A 177 -19.84 -6.59 -0.52
CA GLN A 177 -20.66 -7.78 -0.37
C GLN A 177 -21.70 -7.94 -1.49
N SER A 178 -22.15 -6.84 -2.08
CA SER A 178 -23.14 -6.86 -3.15
C SER A 178 -22.55 -7.18 -4.53
N HIS A 179 -21.23 -7.01 -4.73
CA HIS A 179 -20.63 -7.05 -6.07
C HIS A 179 -19.46 -8.03 -6.23
N PHE A 180 -18.79 -8.47 -5.16
CA PHE A 180 -17.57 -9.28 -5.28
C PHE A 180 -17.78 -10.59 -6.07
N MET A 181 -18.97 -11.18 -6.01
CA MET A 181 -19.31 -12.40 -6.76
C MET A 181 -19.40 -12.20 -8.28
N GLU A 182 -19.39 -10.96 -8.78
CA GLU A 182 -19.28 -10.68 -10.21
C GLU A 182 -17.88 -11.03 -10.75
N PHE A 183 -16.87 -11.16 -9.87
CA PHE A 183 -15.46 -11.46 -10.19
C PHE A 183 -14.93 -12.60 -9.32
N PRO A 184 -15.46 -13.83 -9.46
CA PRO A 184 -15.09 -14.95 -8.59
C PRO A 184 -13.60 -15.28 -8.69
N GLU A 185 -12.95 -15.08 -9.85
CA GLU A 185 -11.51 -15.29 -10.07
C GLU A 185 -10.62 -14.42 -9.18
N GLU A 186 -11.14 -13.29 -8.68
CA GLU A 186 -10.41 -12.39 -7.76
C GLU A 186 -10.62 -12.80 -6.29
N PHE A 187 -11.81 -13.29 -5.93
CA PHE A 187 -12.23 -13.35 -4.53
C PHE A 187 -12.60 -14.74 -3.99
N GLU A 188 -12.87 -15.74 -4.84
CA GLU A 188 -13.34 -17.07 -4.40
C GLU A 188 -12.35 -17.73 -3.44
N TRP A 189 -11.04 -17.71 -3.76
CA TRP A 189 -9.99 -18.26 -2.92
C TRP A 189 -9.96 -17.65 -1.50
N TRP A 190 -10.27 -16.36 -1.41
CA TRP A 190 -10.28 -15.64 -0.13
C TRP A 190 -11.50 -16.01 0.70
N ILE A 191 -12.68 -16.12 0.08
CA ILE A 191 -13.90 -16.58 0.73
C ILE A 191 -13.77 -18.02 1.25
N GLU A 192 -13.14 -18.91 0.46
CA GLU A 192 -12.87 -20.28 0.89
C GLU A 192 -11.93 -20.31 2.10
N ARG A 193 -10.90 -19.47 2.10
CA ARG A 193 -9.98 -19.34 3.25
C ARG A 193 -10.73 -18.87 4.50
N LEU A 194 -11.60 -17.87 4.40
CA LEU A 194 -12.37 -17.38 5.55
C LEU A 194 -13.29 -18.46 6.13
N LYS A 195 -13.92 -19.30 5.29
CA LYS A 195 -14.74 -20.44 5.74
C LYS A 195 -13.92 -21.47 6.48
N GLY A 196 -12.72 -21.78 6.01
CA GLY A 196 -11.80 -22.75 6.65
C GLY A 196 -11.19 -22.26 7.98
N LEU A 197 -11.27 -20.96 8.30
CA LEU A 197 -10.82 -20.41 9.58
C LEU A 197 -11.95 -20.39 10.63
N GLY A 198 -13.18 -20.66 10.24
CA GLY A 198 -14.38 -20.72 11.12
C GLY A 198 -14.76 -22.12 11.61
N GLU A 199 -13.98 -23.13 11.23
CA GLU A 199 -14.08 -24.53 11.71
C GLU A 199 -12.96 -24.84 12.72
#